data_fee20b4f4e96962d28b6c8ac81e71797
#
_entry.id   fee20b4f4e96962d28b6c8ac81e71797
#
_cell.length_a   1.000
_cell.length_b   1.000
_cell.length_c   1.000
_cell.angle_alpha   90.00
_cell.angle_beta   90.00
_cell.angle_gamma   90.00
#
_symmetry.space_group_name_H-M   'P 1'
#
loop_
_entity.id
_entity.type
_entity.pdbx_description
1 polymer ?
#
loop_
_entity_poly.entity_id
_entity_poly.type
_entity_poly.pdbx_seq_one_letter_code
_entity_poly.pdbx_strand_id
1 'polypeptide(L)'
;MTDATAGLHVKSISCTRGYRDLFTGLDFQLSAGQALRVEGKNGSGKTSLLRIMSGLAQPLEGEVLWQGKKIHHPESEYFQNLLFVGHRAGIKFELTPTENLCMARALNGSKSENGIEEALYQVGLYGFEETPCGNLSAGQKRRVALAQLYLTQSKVWILDEPYTSLDVAAVSKFEDLFTQHVNNGGSLVITSHQPVTLNISDQYRLVLPNTQLEKLA
;
A
#
# COMPACT_ATOMS: atom_id res chain seq x y z
N MET A 1 -11.95 23.04 11.82
CA MET A 1 -10.66 23.32 11.19
C MET A 1 -9.88 22.01 11.23
N THR A 2 -9.80 21.32 10.12
CA THR A 2 -8.97 20.09 10.00
C THR A 2 -7.53 20.52 10.14
N ASP A 3 -6.83 19.92 11.10
CA ASP A 3 -5.42 20.20 11.37
C ASP A 3 -4.61 19.89 10.12
N ALA A 4 -4.09 20.91 9.45
CA ALA A 4 -3.33 20.80 8.19
C ALA A 4 -2.03 19.98 8.32
N THR A 5 -1.72 19.50 9.52
CA THR A 5 -0.56 18.66 9.81
C THR A 5 -0.91 17.17 9.94
N ALA A 6 -2.20 16.80 9.99
CA ALA A 6 -2.60 15.41 10.20
C ALA A 6 -2.54 14.60 8.88
N GLY A 7 -1.87 13.45 8.92
CA GLY A 7 -1.79 12.51 7.80
C GLY A 7 -0.49 12.56 7.01
N LEU A 8 -0.56 12.05 5.78
CA LEU A 8 0.57 11.98 4.84
C LEU A 8 0.50 13.16 3.87
N HIS A 9 1.55 13.97 3.80
CA HIS A 9 1.66 15.10 2.88
C HIS A 9 2.83 14.87 1.92
N VAL A 10 2.52 14.80 0.64
CA VAL A 10 3.47 14.83 -0.48
C VAL A 10 3.59 16.27 -0.91
N LYS A 11 4.76 16.89 -0.67
CA LYS A 11 4.97 18.32 -0.82
C LYS A 11 5.92 18.61 -1.96
N SER A 12 5.37 19.09 -3.08
CA SER A 12 6.10 19.58 -4.27
C SER A 12 7.15 18.60 -4.79
N ILE A 13 6.84 17.29 -4.78
CA ILE A 13 7.81 16.28 -5.21
C ILE A 13 7.95 16.21 -6.72
N SER A 14 9.20 16.05 -7.19
CA SER A 14 9.55 15.79 -8.58
C SER A 14 10.31 14.47 -8.69
N CYS A 15 10.11 13.75 -9.78
CA CYS A 15 10.76 12.47 -10.03
C CYS A 15 11.14 12.31 -11.49
N THR A 16 12.38 11.90 -11.72
CA THR A 16 12.93 11.61 -13.05
C THR A 16 13.37 10.14 -13.13
N ARG A 17 13.39 9.59 -14.32
CA ARG A 17 13.97 8.27 -14.60
C ARG A 17 14.84 8.35 -15.86
N GLY A 18 16.15 8.27 -15.67
CA GLY A 18 17.12 8.62 -16.72
C GLY A 18 16.97 10.10 -17.09
N TYR A 19 16.69 10.38 -18.36
CA TYR A 19 16.51 11.75 -18.87
C TYR A 19 15.04 12.15 -19.01
N ARG A 20 14.11 11.37 -18.47
CA ARG A 20 12.66 11.62 -18.59
C ARG A 20 12.07 12.02 -17.25
N ASP A 21 11.40 13.16 -17.22
CA ASP A 21 10.56 13.56 -16.10
C ASP A 21 9.31 12.68 -16.08
N LEU A 22 9.03 12.07 -14.93
CA LEU A 22 7.83 11.28 -14.69
C LEU A 22 6.71 12.17 -14.16
N PHE A 23 7.03 13.05 -13.24
CA PHE A 23 6.13 14.10 -12.72
C PHE A 23 6.96 15.20 -12.04
N THR A 24 6.41 16.42 -11.97
CA THR A 24 7.07 17.60 -11.42
C THR A 24 6.11 18.37 -10.51
N GLY A 25 6.59 18.77 -9.33
CA GLY A 25 5.85 19.64 -8.40
C GLY A 25 4.56 19.01 -7.88
N LEU A 26 4.50 17.68 -7.75
CA LEU A 26 3.32 16.99 -7.24
C LEU A 26 3.10 17.33 -5.77
N ASP A 27 1.91 17.85 -5.46
CA ASP A 27 1.53 18.28 -4.11
C ASP A 27 0.14 17.78 -3.77
N PHE A 28 0.01 17.03 -2.68
CA PHE A 28 -1.29 16.60 -2.14
C PHE A 28 -1.16 16.12 -0.70
N GLN A 29 -2.29 16.11 -0.01
CA GLN A 29 -2.39 15.58 1.35
C GLN A 29 -3.42 14.46 1.41
N LEU A 30 -3.11 13.41 2.17
CA LEU A 30 -3.99 12.29 2.46
C LEU A 30 -4.17 12.16 3.97
N SER A 31 -5.38 12.39 4.42
CA SER A 31 -5.75 12.31 5.84
C SER A 31 -6.24 10.92 6.23
N ALA A 32 -6.39 10.68 7.53
CA ALA A 32 -7.05 9.49 8.05
C ALA A 32 -8.47 9.34 7.47
N GLY A 33 -8.87 8.12 7.15
CA GLY A 33 -10.17 7.84 6.54
C GLY A 33 -10.27 8.16 5.05
N GLN A 34 -9.15 8.38 4.37
CA GLN A 34 -9.12 8.70 2.94
C GLN A 34 -8.40 7.64 2.12
N ALA A 35 -8.84 7.44 0.89
CA ALA A 35 -8.16 6.62 -0.09
C ALA A 35 -7.73 7.42 -1.32
N LEU A 36 -6.52 7.13 -1.80
CA LEU A 36 -5.95 7.69 -3.02
C LEU A 36 -5.73 6.58 -4.05
N ARG A 37 -6.41 6.68 -5.17
CA ARG A 37 -6.17 5.83 -6.34
C ARG A 37 -5.22 6.53 -7.30
N VAL A 38 -4.05 5.93 -7.54
CA VAL A 38 -3.05 6.46 -8.47
C VAL A 38 -3.19 5.73 -9.81
N GLU A 39 -3.50 6.46 -10.85
CA GLU A 39 -3.70 5.98 -12.20
C GLU A 39 -2.68 6.53 -13.18
N GLY A 40 -2.64 5.97 -14.37
CA GLY A 40 -1.77 6.42 -15.46
C GLY A 40 -1.27 5.25 -16.30
N LYS A 41 -0.76 5.55 -17.48
CA LYS A 41 -0.19 4.57 -18.40
C LYS A 41 1.02 3.85 -17.79
N ASN A 42 1.39 2.68 -18.35
CA ASN A 42 2.63 2.03 -17.95
C ASN A 42 3.82 2.96 -18.18
N GLY A 43 4.71 3.03 -17.18
CA GLY A 43 5.86 3.94 -17.22
C GLY A 43 5.55 5.41 -16.87
N SER A 44 4.32 5.75 -16.43
CA SER A 44 3.97 7.13 -16.01
C SER A 44 4.53 7.53 -14.64
N GLY A 45 5.13 6.59 -13.88
CA GLY A 45 5.72 6.91 -12.58
C GLY A 45 4.93 6.42 -11.36
N LYS A 46 3.83 5.67 -11.53
CA LYS A 46 3.01 5.16 -10.40
C LYS A 46 3.87 4.47 -9.33
N THR A 47 4.58 3.41 -9.70
CA THR A 47 5.47 2.71 -8.77
C THR A 47 6.56 3.60 -8.18
N SER A 48 7.09 4.57 -8.96
CA SER A 48 8.09 5.53 -8.45
C SER A 48 7.48 6.42 -7.36
N LEU A 49 6.26 6.93 -7.59
CA LEU A 49 5.52 7.70 -6.59
C LEU A 49 5.31 6.87 -5.31
N LEU A 50 4.79 5.65 -5.43
CA LEU A 50 4.55 4.79 -4.27
C LEU A 50 5.86 4.48 -3.51
N ARG A 51 6.97 4.27 -4.21
CA ARG A 51 8.29 4.05 -3.59
C ARG A 51 8.80 5.30 -2.87
N ILE A 52 8.59 6.50 -3.42
CA ILE A 52 8.92 7.76 -2.74
C ILE A 52 8.07 7.92 -1.49
N MET A 53 6.76 7.72 -1.60
CA MET A 53 5.85 7.80 -0.45
C MET A 53 6.18 6.77 0.63
N SER A 54 6.64 5.58 0.25
CA SER A 54 7.05 4.54 1.23
C SER A 54 8.49 4.69 1.73
N GLY A 55 9.22 5.74 1.34
CA GLY A 55 10.60 5.99 1.76
C GLY A 55 11.63 5.06 1.11
N LEU A 56 11.24 4.26 0.13
CA LEU A 56 12.12 3.34 -0.60
C LEU A 56 12.87 4.03 -1.77
N ALA A 57 12.54 5.26 -2.06
CA ALA A 57 13.22 6.11 -3.04
C ALA A 57 13.18 7.56 -2.56
N GLN A 58 14.19 8.35 -2.95
CA GLN A 58 14.21 9.79 -2.72
C GLN A 58 13.60 10.51 -3.92
N PRO A 59 12.79 11.56 -3.71
CA PRO A 59 12.38 12.44 -4.80
C PRO A 59 13.58 13.25 -5.30
N LEU A 60 13.51 13.77 -6.53
CA LEU A 60 14.49 14.72 -7.05
C LEU A 60 14.40 16.06 -6.31
N GLU A 61 13.17 16.50 -6.06
CA GLU A 61 12.83 17.70 -5.32
C GLU A 61 11.62 17.45 -4.43
N GLY A 62 11.45 18.31 -3.42
CA GLY A 62 10.34 18.22 -2.47
C GLY A 62 10.55 17.19 -1.37
N GLU A 63 9.49 16.88 -0.63
CA GLU A 63 9.58 16.02 0.55
C GLU A 63 8.24 15.32 0.82
N VAL A 64 8.32 14.22 1.56
CA VAL A 64 7.14 13.52 2.10
C VAL A 64 7.12 13.71 3.60
N LEU A 65 5.99 14.17 4.12
CA LEU A 65 5.78 14.43 5.53
C LEU A 65 4.71 13.48 6.10
N TRP A 66 4.91 13.03 7.31
CA TRP A 66 3.93 12.35 8.13
C TRP A 66 3.68 13.14 9.40
N GLN A 67 2.43 13.57 9.61
CA GLN A 67 2.06 14.41 10.75
C GLN A 67 2.99 15.63 10.92
N GLY A 68 3.29 16.29 9.79
CA GLY A 68 4.14 17.48 9.74
C GLY A 68 5.65 17.23 9.84
N LYS A 69 6.11 16.00 10.10
CA LYS A 69 7.54 15.64 10.15
C LYS A 69 7.96 14.91 8.88
N LYS A 70 9.19 15.14 8.39
CA LYS A 70 9.75 14.34 7.27
C LYS A 70 9.72 12.86 7.63
N ILE A 71 9.34 12.01 6.69
CA ILE A 71 9.22 10.56 6.95
C ILE A 71 10.53 9.92 7.45
N HIS A 72 11.68 10.46 7.05
CA HIS A 72 13.00 10.01 7.51
C HIS A 72 13.54 10.74 8.76
N HIS A 73 12.74 11.64 9.36
CA HIS A 73 13.16 12.30 10.60
C HIS A 73 13.24 11.26 11.74
N PRO A 74 14.26 11.30 12.63
CA PRO A 74 14.42 10.31 13.72
C PRO A 74 13.20 10.18 14.64
N GLU A 75 12.44 11.25 14.83
CA GLU A 75 11.22 11.25 15.64
C GLU A 75 9.96 10.91 14.83
N SER A 76 10.08 10.54 13.57
CA SER A 76 8.93 10.16 12.76
C SER A 76 8.54 8.72 13.06
N GLU A 77 7.27 8.52 13.39
CA GLU A 77 6.70 7.18 13.57
C GLU A 77 6.17 6.59 12.25
N TYR A 78 6.50 7.20 11.11
CA TYR A 78 5.92 6.84 9.82
C TYR A 78 6.10 5.36 9.49
N PHE A 79 7.32 4.85 9.58
CA PHE A 79 7.61 3.46 9.21
C PHE A 79 6.98 2.42 10.13
N GLN A 80 6.65 2.79 11.37
CA GLN A 80 5.89 1.93 12.30
C GLN A 80 4.39 1.89 11.93
N ASN A 81 3.93 2.92 11.22
CA ASN A 81 2.54 3.07 10.79
C ASN A 81 2.32 2.77 9.29
N LEU A 82 3.35 2.31 8.58
CA LEU A 82 3.30 2.02 7.14
C LEU A 82 3.29 0.51 6.89
N LEU A 83 2.36 0.06 6.05
CA LEU A 83 2.49 -1.21 5.34
C LEU A 83 2.60 -0.94 3.84
N PHE A 84 3.69 -1.39 3.23
CA PHE A 84 3.93 -1.32 1.79
C PHE A 84 3.91 -2.71 1.16
N VAL A 85 2.98 -2.93 0.22
CA VAL A 85 2.96 -4.13 -0.63
C VAL A 85 3.26 -3.71 -2.06
N GLY A 86 4.48 -3.99 -2.52
CA GLY A 86 4.93 -3.65 -3.85
C GLY A 86 4.36 -4.55 -4.94
N HIS A 87 4.69 -4.24 -6.20
CA HIS A 87 4.31 -5.06 -7.36
C HIS A 87 4.87 -6.49 -7.24
N ARG A 88 6.10 -6.67 -6.78
CA ARG A 88 6.63 -7.98 -6.39
C ARG A 88 6.11 -8.34 -5.00
N ALA A 89 5.72 -9.60 -4.80
CA ALA A 89 5.12 -10.07 -3.55
C ALA A 89 5.98 -9.85 -2.30
N GLY A 90 7.30 -9.69 -2.43
CA GLY A 90 8.20 -9.43 -1.30
C GLY A 90 8.36 -10.62 -0.34
N ILE A 91 7.91 -11.81 -0.73
CA ILE A 91 8.02 -13.05 0.04
C ILE A 91 9.30 -13.82 -0.30
N LYS A 92 9.77 -14.63 0.62
CA LYS A 92 10.87 -15.58 0.43
C LYS A 92 10.32 -16.89 -0.11
N PHE A 93 10.84 -17.34 -1.25
CA PHE A 93 10.30 -18.51 -1.95
C PHE A 93 10.69 -19.82 -1.27
N GLU A 94 11.79 -19.81 -0.54
CA GLU A 94 12.28 -20.94 0.25
C GLU A 94 11.46 -21.19 1.52
N LEU A 95 10.78 -20.15 2.01
CA LEU A 95 9.96 -20.21 3.21
C LEU A 95 8.51 -20.57 2.87
N THR A 96 7.82 -21.15 3.85
CA THR A 96 6.38 -21.41 3.79
C THR A 96 5.57 -20.12 3.96
N PRO A 97 4.26 -20.09 3.65
CA PRO A 97 3.37 -18.97 3.98
C PRO A 97 3.44 -18.59 5.46
N THR A 98 3.37 -19.57 6.36
CA THR A 98 3.47 -19.37 7.81
C THR A 98 4.77 -18.64 8.18
N GLU A 99 5.91 -19.14 7.71
CA GLU A 99 7.23 -18.55 8.00
C GLU A 99 7.38 -17.14 7.42
N ASN A 100 6.88 -16.90 6.20
CA ASN A 100 6.88 -15.57 5.59
C ASN A 100 6.07 -14.56 6.44
N LEU A 101 4.89 -14.95 6.93
CA LEU A 101 4.06 -14.09 7.76
C LEU A 101 4.65 -13.90 9.16
N CYS A 102 5.27 -14.93 9.76
CA CYS A 102 6.03 -14.80 11.01
C CYS A 102 7.14 -13.74 10.86
N MET A 103 7.92 -13.82 9.78
CA MET A 103 8.98 -12.86 9.50
C MET A 103 8.44 -11.45 9.30
N ALA A 104 7.40 -11.28 8.49
CA ALA A 104 6.77 -9.99 8.24
C ALA A 104 6.22 -9.37 9.54
N ARG A 105 5.57 -10.16 10.39
CA ARG A 105 5.05 -9.72 11.69
C ARG A 105 6.17 -9.27 12.62
N ALA A 106 7.26 -10.02 12.69
CA ALA A 106 8.41 -9.67 13.53
C ALA A 106 9.05 -8.34 13.09
N LEU A 107 9.18 -8.12 11.79
CA LEU A 107 9.74 -6.88 11.23
C LEU A 107 8.83 -5.66 11.48
N ASN A 108 7.52 -5.85 11.44
CA ASN A 108 6.56 -4.75 11.60
C ASN A 108 6.17 -4.48 13.05
N GLY A 109 6.69 -5.24 14.01
CA GLY A 109 6.34 -5.10 15.43
C GLY A 109 4.84 -5.29 15.72
N SER A 110 4.11 -5.94 14.82
CA SER A 110 2.67 -6.09 14.90
C SER A 110 2.28 -6.93 16.11
N LYS A 111 1.32 -6.42 16.89
CA LYS A 111 0.66 -7.11 18.01
C LYS A 111 -0.75 -7.56 17.65
N SER A 112 -1.02 -7.82 16.36
CA SER A 112 -2.34 -8.28 15.93
C SER A 112 -2.78 -9.49 16.76
N GLU A 113 -4.00 -9.50 17.26
CA GLU A 113 -4.63 -10.63 17.94
C GLU A 113 -4.96 -11.78 16.97
N ASN A 114 -5.11 -11.45 15.67
CA ASN A 114 -5.37 -12.45 14.63
C ASN A 114 -4.16 -13.35 14.44
N GLY A 115 -4.39 -14.68 14.49
CA GLY A 115 -3.38 -15.69 14.21
C GLY A 115 -2.98 -15.70 12.73
N ILE A 116 -1.80 -16.22 12.45
CA ILE A 116 -1.31 -16.37 11.08
C ILE A 116 -2.19 -17.37 10.30
N GLU A 117 -2.63 -18.44 10.95
CA GLU A 117 -3.55 -19.43 10.35
C GLU A 117 -4.86 -18.78 9.89
N GLU A 118 -5.44 -17.91 10.73
CA GLU A 118 -6.63 -17.16 10.37
C GLU A 118 -6.38 -16.22 9.19
N ALA A 119 -5.25 -15.52 9.16
CA ALA A 119 -4.90 -14.65 8.04
C ALA A 119 -4.75 -15.45 6.72
N LEU A 120 -4.15 -16.64 6.77
CA LEU A 120 -4.03 -17.55 5.63
C LEU A 120 -5.39 -18.09 5.19
N TYR A 121 -6.26 -18.43 6.14
CA TYR A 121 -7.62 -18.84 5.85
C TYR A 121 -8.41 -17.73 5.13
N GLN A 122 -8.33 -16.49 5.63
CA GLN A 122 -9.02 -15.33 5.05
C GLN A 122 -8.62 -15.08 3.59
N VAL A 123 -7.36 -15.31 3.24
CA VAL A 123 -6.89 -15.14 1.86
C VAL A 123 -7.04 -16.43 1.02
N GLY A 124 -7.67 -17.49 1.55
CA GLY A 124 -7.92 -18.73 0.82
C GLY A 124 -6.67 -19.57 0.59
N LEU A 125 -5.78 -19.61 1.57
CA LEU A 125 -4.56 -20.45 1.57
C LEU A 125 -4.62 -21.58 2.59
N TYR A 126 -5.82 -21.95 3.03
CA TYR A 126 -6.03 -23.14 3.88
C TYR A 126 -5.48 -24.40 3.20
N GLY A 127 -4.66 -25.16 3.92
CA GLY A 127 -3.99 -26.37 3.43
C GLY A 127 -2.67 -26.12 2.69
N PHE A 128 -2.24 -24.85 2.57
CA PHE A 128 -0.95 -24.48 1.96
C PHE A 128 0.04 -23.87 2.96
N GLU A 129 -0.30 -23.87 4.24
CA GLU A 129 0.43 -23.18 5.32
C GLU A 129 1.90 -23.57 5.35
N GLU A 130 2.20 -24.87 5.13
CA GLU A 130 3.52 -25.46 5.20
C GLU A 130 4.13 -25.76 3.80
N THR A 131 3.47 -25.34 2.73
CA THR A 131 3.98 -25.52 1.37
C THR A 131 5.01 -24.44 1.06
N PRO A 132 6.27 -24.75 0.69
CA PRO A 132 7.24 -23.74 0.29
C PRO A 132 6.68 -22.80 -0.78
N CYS A 133 6.82 -21.49 -0.58
CA CYS A 133 6.23 -20.50 -1.48
C CYS A 133 6.72 -20.62 -2.92
N GLY A 134 7.90 -21.20 -3.14
CA GLY A 134 8.41 -21.53 -4.48
C GLY A 134 7.44 -22.38 -5.29
N ASN A 135 6.72 -23.29 -4.64
CA ASN A 135 5.78 -24.24 -5.25
C ASN A 135 4.37 -23.69 -5.43
N LEU A 136 4.08 -22.49 -4.92
CA LEU A 136 2.79 -21.85 -5.05
C LEU A 136 2.62 -21.19 -6.42
N SER A 137 1.39 -21.08 -6.89
CA SER A 137 1.04 -20.27 -8.06
C SER A 137 1.30 -18.79 -7.84
N ALA A 138 1.34 -17.99 -8.92
CA ALA A 138 1.50 -16.54 -8.81
C ALA A 138 0.40 -15.88 -7.96
N GLY A 139 -0.85 -16.31 -8.13
CA GLY A 139 -1.97 -15.82 -7.33
C GLY A 139 -1.86 -16.21 -5.86
N GLN A 140 -1.46 -17.44 -5.54
CA GLN A 140 -1.22 -17.88 -4.17
C GLN A 140 -0.08 -17.08 -3.52
N LYS A 141 1.04 -16.85 -4.23
CA LYS A 141 2.14 -15.99 -3.78
C LYS A 141 1.65 -14.56 -3.48
N ARG A 142 0.78 -14.02 -4.34
CA ARG A 142 0.18 -12.69 -4.12
C ARG A 142 -0.70 -12.69 -2.86
N ARG A 143 -1.49 -13.73 -2.65
CA ARG A 143 -2.33 -13.90 -1.45
C ARG A 143 -1.49 -14.00 -0.17
N VAL A 144 -0.32 -14.69 -0.17
CA VAL A 144 0.61 -14.70 0.97
C VAL A 144 1.07 -13.28 1.29
N ALA A 145 1.47 -12.49 0.28
CA ALA A 145 1.89 -11.11 0.50
C ALA A 145 0.76 -10.24 1.08
N LEU A 146 -0.47 -10.42 0.61
CA LEU A 146 -1.62 -9.65 1.07
C LEU A 146 -2.18 -10.12 2.43
N ALA A 147 -1.87 -11.35 2.87
CA ALA A 147 -2.26 -11.83 4.18
C ALA A 147 -1.68 -10.99 5.34
N GLN A 148 -0.57 -10.26 5.10
CA GLN A 148 0.00 -9.29 6.04
C GLN A 148 -1.00 -8.21 6.45
N LEU A 149 -1.97 -7.86 5.59
CA LEU A 149 -2.99 -6.85 5.86
C LEU A 149 -3.91 -7.24 7.04
N TYR A 150 -4.10 -8.52 7.28
CA TYR A 150 -4.86 -9.04 8.42
C TYR A 150 -4.05 -9.05 9.72
N LEU A 151 -2.73 -8.92 9.65
CA LEU A 151 -1.80 -9.03 10.78
C LEU A 151 -1.25 -7.69 11.24
N THR A 152 -1.49 -6.61 10.50
CA THR A 152 -0.92 -5.29 10.75
C THR A 152 -1.88 -4.35 11.46
N GLN A 153 -1.33 -3.42 12.25
CA GLN A 153 -2.04 -2.27 12.80
C GLN A 153 -1.59 -0.95 12.14
N SER A 154 -0.87 -1.05 11.01
CA SER A 154 -0.37 0.12 10.29
C SER A 154 -1.52 1.01 9.82
N LYS A 155 -1.39 2.31 10.04
CA LYS A 155 -2.40 3.32 9.68
C LYS A 155 -2.39 3.69 8.20
N VAL A 156 -1.27 3.48 7.52
CA VAL A 156 -1.09 3.82 6.10
C VAL A 156 -0.79 2.55 5.33
N TRP A 157 -1.64 2.23 4.36
CA TRP A 157 -1.40 1.14 3.43
C TRP A 157 -1.07 1.71 2.06
N ILE A 158 0.05 1.28 1.49
CA ILE A 158 0.47 1.63 0.14
C ILE A 158 0.60 0.33 -0.66
N LEU A 159 -0.27 0.17 -1.66
CA LEU A 159 -0.43 -1.08 -2.40
C LEU A 159 -0.18 -0.86 -3.89
N ASP A 160 0.85 -1.50 -4.44
CA ASP A 160 1.19 -1.41 -5.86
C ASP A 160 0.64 -2.62 -6.62
N GLU A 161 -0.42 -2.40 -7.41
CA GLU A 161 -1.13 -3.42 -8.20
C GLU A 161 -1.55 -4.66 -7.37
N PRO A 162 -2.29 -4.50 -6.25
CA PRO A 162 -2.58 -5.61 -5.33
C PRO A 162 -3.40 -6.72 -6.00
N TYR A 163 -4.20 -6.43 -7.00
CA TYR A 163 -5.13 -7.38 -7.63
C TYR A 163 -4.49 -8.27 -8.70
N THR A 164 -3.20 -8.07 -9.00
CA THR A 164 -2.50 -8.87 -10.01
C THR A 164 -2.56 -10.36 -9.66
N SER A 165 -3.00 -11.19 -10.61
CA SER A 165 -3.14 -12.65 -10.50
C SER A 165 -4.19 -13.12 -9.47
N LEU A 166 -5.11 -12.25 -9.05
CA LEU A 166 -6.25 -12.62 -8.21
C LEU A 166 -7.51 -12.88 -9.07
N ASP A 167 -8.35 -13.78 -8.60
CA ASP A 167 -9.70 -13.97 -9.13
C ASP A 167 -10.67 -12.92 -8.57
N VAL A 168 -11.85 -12.82 -9.19
CA VAL A 168 -12.87 -11.81 -8.83
C VAL A 168 -13.33 -11.94 -7.37
N ALA A 169 -13.45 -13.15 -6.86
CA ALA A 169 -13.89 -13.39 -5.49
C ALA A 169 -12.84 -12.90 -4.48
N ALA A 170 -11.55 -13.12 -4.77
CA ALA A 170 -10.46 -12.61 -3.94
C ALA A 170 -10.39 -11.07 -3.99
N VAL A 171 -10.57 -10.47 -5.17
CA VAL A 171 -10.61 -9.00 -5.32
C VAL A 171 -11.69 -8.40 -4.43
N SER A 172 -12.93 -8.93 -4.49
CA SER A 172 -14.03 -8.43 -3.66
C SER A 172 -13.72 -8.49 -2.15
N LYS A 173 -13.14 -9.60 -1.66
CA LYS A 173 -12.74 -9.71 -0.25
C LYS A 173 -11.70 -8.67 0.16
N PHE A 174 -10.73 -8.38 -0.71
CA PHE A 174 -9.74 -7.35 -0.43
C PHE A 174 -10.34 -5.94 -0.49
N GLU A 175 -11.29 -5.67 -1.38
CA GLU A 175 -12.02 -4.40 -1.41
C GLU A 175 -12.82 -4.16 -0.12
N ASP A 176 -13.44 -5.20 0.43
CA ASP A 176 -14.10 -5.14 1.74
C ASP A 176 -13.09 -4.83 2.87
N LEU A 177 -11.93 -5.50 2.86
CA LEU A 177 -10.86 -5.27 3.84
C LEU A 177 -10.32 -3.83 3.73
N PHE A 178 -10.09 -3.32 2.52
CA PHE A 178 -9.61 -1.96 2.29
C PHE A 178 -10.65 -0.93 2.75
N THR A 179 -11.92 -1.19 2.45
CA THR A 179 -13.05 -0.37 2.90
C THR A 179 -13.10 -0.31 4.43
N GLN A 180 -12.97 -1.45 5.11
CA GLN A 180 -12.92 -1.51 6.57
C GLN A 180 -11.74 -0.73 7.15
N HIS A 181 -10.54 -0.89 6.56
CA HIS A 181 -9.35 -0.18 7.00
C HIS A 181 -9.55 1.34 6.95
N VAL A 182 -10.06 1.86 5.83
CA VAL A 182 -10.29 3.30 5.63
C VAL A 182 -11.38 3.81 6.56
N ASN A 183 -12.51 3.10 6.68
CA ASN A 183 -13.61 3.48 7.57
C ASN A 183 -13.21 3.46 9.05
N ASN A 184 -12.21 2.65 9.43
CA ASN A 184 -11.61 2.64 10.77
C ASN A 184 -10.52 3.71 10.96
N GLY A 185 -10.41 4.68 10.05
CA GLY A 185 -9.46 5.80 10.16
C GLY A 185 -8.08 5.52 9.59
N GLY A 186 -7.88 4.41 8.87
CA GLY A 186 -6.68 4.17 8.09
C GLY A 186 -6.64 5.02 6.81
N SER A 187 -5.48 5.11 6.19
CA SER A 187 -5.30 5.75 4.87
C SER A 187 -4.82 4.71 3.87
N LEU A 188 -5.36 4.75 2.66
CA LEU A 188 -5.03 3.81 1.60
C LEU A 188 -4.49 4.54 0.37
N VAL A 189 -3.35 4.10 -0.15
CA VAL A 189 -2.86 4.47 -1.49
C VAL A 189 -2.77 3.20 -2.34
N ILE A 190 -3.43 3.21 -3.48
CA ILE A 190 -3.52 2.03 -4.34
C ILE A 190 -3.29 2.37 -5.80
N THR A 191 -2.49 1.55 -6.51
CA THR A 191 -2.48 1.51 -7.96
C THR A 191 -3.25 0.29 -8.45
N SER A 192 -3.98 0.42 -9.53
CA SER A 192 -4.63 -0.73 -10.17
C SER A 192 -4.93 -0.43 -11.64
N HIS A 193 -4.82 -1.46 -12.48
CA HIS A 193 -5.31 -1.45 -13.86
C HIS A 193 -6.79 -1.86 -13.96
N GLN A 194 -7.32 -2.46 -12.90
CA GLN A 194 -8.73 -2.83 -12.79
C GLN A 194 -9.49 -1.72 -12.03
N PRO A 195 -10.80 -1.61 -12.25
CA PRO A 195 -11.63 -0.77 -11.39
C PRO A 195 -11.45 -1.16 -9.92
N VAL A 196 -11.40 -0.17 -9.05
CA VAL A 196 -11.36 -0.33 -7.58
C VAL A 196 -12.68 0.18 -7.04
N THR A 197 -13.43 -0.69 -6.37
CA THR A 197 -14.73 -0.36 -5.81
C THR A 197 -14.63 -0.37 -4.29
N LEU A 198 -14.58 0.82 -3.68
CA LEU A 198 -14.53 0.97 -2.23
C LEU A 198 -15.77 1.72 -1.76
N ASN A 199 -16.42 1.22 -0.73
CA ASN A 199 -17.58 1.88 -0.13
C ASN A 199 -17.12 2.84 0.97
N ILE A 200 -16.52 3.96 0.55
CA ILE A 200 -15.98 5.01 1.42
C ILE A 200 -16.35 6.39 0.87
N SER A 201 -16.49 7.37 1.77
CA SER A 201 -16.94 8.72 1.42
C SER A 201 -15.85 9.60 0.80
N ASP A 202 -14.59 9.40 1.19
CA ASP A 202 -13.48 10.27 0.81
C ASP A 202 -12.45 9.52 -0.03
N GLN A 203 -12.76 9.40 -1.32
CA GLN A 203 -11.89 8.84 -2.34
C GLN A 203 -11.32 9.93 -3.23
N TYR A 204 -10.04 9.81 -3.55
CA TYR A 204 -9.33 10.69 -4.45
C TYR A 204 -8.68 9.90 -5.57
N ARG A 205 -8.56 10.55 -6.70
CA ARG A 205 -7.90 10.02 -7.91
C ARG A 205 -6.77 10.95 -8.31
N LEU A 206 -5.61 10.39 -8.58
CA LEU A 206 -4.45 11.07 -9.14
C LEU A 206 -4.08 10.39 -10.45
N VAL A 207 -4.09 11.13 -11.55
CA VAL A 207 -3.73 10.62 -12.88
C VAL A 207 -2.36 11.14 -13.28
N LEU A 208 -1.35 10.26 -13.35
CA LEU A 208 -0.01 10.63 -13.79
C LEU A 208 0.11 10.60 -15.33
N PRO A 209 0.87 11.53 -15.94
CA PRO A 209 1.71 12.56 -15.32
C PRO A 209 0.98 13.86 -14.92
N ASN A 210 -0.34 13.95 -15.17
CA ASN A 210 -1.11 15.10 -14.71
C ASN A 210 -1.15 15.07 -13.19
N THR A 211 -0.75 16.17 -12.55
CA THR A 211 -0.58 16.24 -11.10
C THR A 211 -1.84 16.72 -10.38
N GLN A 212 -3.00 16.68 -11.03
CA GLN A 212 -4.28 17.09 -10.45
C GLN A 212 -4.89 15.97 -9.62
N LEU A 213 -5.25 16.32 -8.40
CA LEU A 213 -6.01 15.46 -7.49
C LEU A 213 -7.50 15.73 -7.69
N GLU A 214 -8.25 14.69 -7.99
CA GLU A 214 -9.70 14.76 -8.17
C GLU A 214 -10.39 13.99 -7.04
N LYS A 215 -11.39 14.59 -6.40
CA LYS A 215 -12.26 13.85 -5.48
C LYS A 215 -13.25 13.04 -6.29
N LEU A 216 -13.34 11.74 -6.00
CA LEU A 216 -14.35 10.87 -6.59
C LEU A 216 -15.69 11.05 -5.85
N ALA A 217 -16.78 11.04 -6.60
CA ALA A 217 -18.14 11.22 -6.06
C ALA A 217 -18.67 9.92 -5.45
#